data_a24959ec27f83daa25d6ee21d86e1a23
#
_entry.id   a24959ec27f83daa25d6ee21d86e1a23
#
_cell.length_a   1.000
_cell.length_b   1.000
_cell.length_c   1.000
_cell.angle_alpha   90.00
_cell.angle_beta   90.00
_cell.angle_gamma   90.00
#
_symmetry.space_group_name_H-M   'P 1'
#
loop_
_entity.id
_entity.type
_entity.pdbx_description
1 polymer ?
#
loop_
_entity_poly.entity_id
_entity_poly.type
_entity_poly.pdbx_seq_one_letter_code
_entity_poly.pdbx_strand_id
1 'polypeptide(L)'
;MASRQGSCSWLHNVDAPDFSKKPYTGNGGYPQYHYNIYKAIQDIGYDVVSSSKPYSVQFAKGNVDYVFSLMNRFAMSRPEIFISSYCEFIQIPYLGAPPNIRAIAEDKLLTKMVFRSLELNVPEGIGLSGEKGIPAQAPFPGPYFVKKRFGAASGGIREDSICSSWKAVDSCARRLMEEGHEVLVEQYCEGIDVTVPVLGGENPVILGYVQPKSDKPGSIITEDLKLHDHLGYQLVSVQDMEQDIACDVRKIWSALGPMDYFRIDYRIDFETGERRILEMNICCHLGKSGSICLAAAEHGYSQEDLLKYIIAYSMHRQKNLRQYGTWLI
;
A
#
# COMPACT_ATOMS: atom_id res chain seq x y z
N MET A 1 27.97 -0.85 28.13
CA MET A 1 27.46 -1.87 27.20
C MET A 1 27.23 -1.15 25.87
N ALA A 2 28.07 -1.39 24.89
CA ALA A 2 27.96 -0.77 23.59
C ALA A 2 26.71 -1.35 22.90
N SER A 3 25.74 -0.50 22.59
CA SER A 3 24.61 -0.87 21.75
C SER A 3 25.17 -1.26 20.38
N ARG A 4 25.09 -2.53 20.01
CA ARG A 4 25.30 -2.94 18.63
C ARG A 4 24.27 -2.20 17.79
N GLN A 5 24.72 -1.30 16.95
CA GLN A 5 23.87 -0.71 15.90
C GLN A 5 23.37 -1.88 15.05
N GLY A 6 22.05 -2.05 14.97
CA GLY A 6 21.46 -3.12 14.19
C GLY A 6 21.72 -2.94 12.70
N SER A 7 22.05 -4.00 11.96
CA SER A 7 22.19 -3.95 10.51
C SER A 7 20.82 -4.14 9.84
N CYS A 8 20.52 -3.28 8.85
CA CYS A 8 19.25 -3.29 8.13
C CYS A 8 19.46 -3.63 6.66
N SER A 9 18.72 -4.61 6.13
CA SER A 9 18.82 -5.03 4.73
C SER A 9 17.66 -4.48 3.89
N TRP A 10 18.00 -4.05 2.69
CA TRP A 10 17.07 -3.48 1.71
C TRP A 10 16.84 -4.42 0.56
N LEU A 11 15.58 -4.62 0.25
CA LEU A 11 15.17 -5.31 -0.96
C LEU A 11 14.41 -4.34 -1.85
N HIS A 12 14.90 -4.17 -3.08
CA HIS A 12 14.35 -3.26 -4.09
C HIS A 12 13.56 -4.03 -5.14
N ASN A 13 12.85 -3.32 -5.98
CA ASN A 13 12.33 -3.86 -7.23
C ASN A 13 13.47 -4.44 -8.08
N VAL A 14 13.14 -5.40 -8.95
CA VAL A 14 14.12 -6.15 -9.76
C VAL A 14 15.06 -5.23 -10.56
N ASP A 15 14.55 -4.06 -10.98
CA ASP A 15 15.30 -3.10 -11.79
C ASP A 15 16.06 -2.03 -10.96
N ALA A 16 15.94 -2.07 -9.64
CA ALA A 16 16.64 -1.10 -8.80
C ALA A 16 18.11 -1.48 -8.61
N PRO A 17 19.04 -0.53 -8.67
CA PRO A 17 20.46 -0.80 -8.47
C PRO A 17 20.78 -1.23 -7.04
N ASP A 18 21.87 -1.99 -6.89
CA ASP A 18 22.43 -2.32 -5.58
C ASP A 18 23.30 -1.16 -5.09
N PHE A 19 22.77 -0.35 -4.18
CA PHE A 19 23.39 0.88 -3.69
C PHE A 19 24.62 0.64 -2.79
N SER A 20 24.74 -0.56 -2.22
CA SER A 20 25.92 -0.92 -1.43
C SER A 20 27.15 -1.15 -2.31
N LYS A 21 26.94 -1.48 -3.58
CA LYS A 21 28.02 -1.71 -4.55
C LYS A 21 28.36 -0.49 -5.38
N LYS A 22 27.35 0.33 -5.71
CA LYS A 22 27.53 1.49 -6.57
C LYS A 22 26.55 2.59 -6.19
N PRO A 23 27.03 3.84 -5.92
CA PRO A 23 26.16 4.97 -5.69
C PRO A 23 25.22 5.18 -6.88
N TYR A 24 23.98 5.55 -6.59
CA TYR A 24 23.02 5.89 -7.61
C TYR A 24 23.27 7.33 -8.13
N THR A 25 23.38 7.47 -9.42
CA THR A 25 23.66 8.76 -10.09
C THR A 25 22.56 9.20 -11.04
N GLY A 26 21.46 8.42 -11.15
CA GLY A 26 20.32 8.77 -11.98
C GLY A 26 19.36 9.76 -11.30
N ASN A 27 18.40 10.28 -12.06
CA ASN A 27 17.40 11.22 -11.59
C ASN A 27 15.98 10.65 -11.79
N GLY A 28 15.13 10.82 -10.77
CA GLY A 28 13.71 10.54 -10.85
C GLY A 28 13.29 9.06 -10.72
N GLY A 29 12.00 8.86 -10.66
CA GLY A 29 11.36 7.54 -10.60
C GLY A 29 11.62 6.72 -9.33
N TYR A 30 11.23 5.46 -9.37
CA TYR A 30 11.39 4.52 -8.25
C TYR A 30 12.85 4.31 -7.82
N PRO A 31 13.85 4.23 -8.72
CA PRO A 31 15.25 4.09 -8.31
C PRO A 31 15.73 5.26 -7.45
N GLN A 32 15.36 6.50 -7.78
CA GLN A 32 15.69 7.66 -6.96
C GLN A 32 14.99 7.61 -5.60
N TYR A 33 13.72 7.23 -5.57
CA TYR A 33 12.99 7.04 -4.33
C TYR A 33 13.68 6.00 -3.44
N HIS A 34 14.04 4.85 -3.96
CA HIS A 34 14.72 3.79 -3.21
C HIS A 34 16.07 4.28 -2.67
N TYR A 35 16.84 4.99 -3.48
CA TYR A 35 18.12 5.55 -3.04
C TYR A 35 17.95 6.59 -1.93
N ASN A 36 16.97 7.47 -2.03
CA ASN A 36 16.69 8.48 -1.01
C ASN A 36 16.33 7.84 0.34
N ILE A 37 15.53 6.78 0.32
CA ILE A 37 15.20 6.04 1.53
C ILE A 37 16.46 5.31 2.06
N TYR A 38 17.24 4.65 1.20
CA TYR A 38 18.50 4.02 1.60
C TYR A 38 19.40 5.01 2.34
N LYS A 39 19.57 6.21 1.79
CA LYS A 39 20.34 7.29 2.44
C LYS A 39 19.71 7.73 3.77
N ALA A 40 18.41 7.96 3.80
CA ALA A 40 17.72 8.38 5.02
C ALA A 40 17.91 7.38 6.17
N ILE A 41 17.93 6.06 5.89
CA ILE A 41 18.15 5.05 6.92
C ILE A 41 19.63 5.03 7.37
N GLN A 42 20.59 5.25 6.48
CA GLN A 42 21.99 5.44 6.88
C GLN A 42 22.15 6.68 7.77
N ASP A 43 21.54 7.80 7.38
CA ASP A 43 21.66 9.09 8.09
C ASP A 43 21.05 9.04 9.51
N ILE A 44 20.08 8.15 9.75
CA ILE A 44 19.54 7.90 11.08
C ILE A 44 20.35 6.88 11.92
N GLY A 45 21.48 6.39 11.39
CA GLY A 45 22.48 5.63 12.13
C GLY A 45 22.41 4.11 12.01
N TYR A 46 21.71 3.56 11.00
CA TYR A 46 21.72 2.12 10.73
C TYR A 46 22.81 1.76 9.72
N ASP A 47 23.45 0.61 9.92
CA ASP A 47 24.26 -0.01 8.90
C ASP A 47 23.36 -0.69 7.87
N VAL A 48 23.47 -0.31 6.60
CA VAL A 48 22.55 -0.76 5.56
C VAL A 48 23.28 -1.50 4.46
N VAL A 49 22.87 -2.73 4.21
CA VAL A 49 23.23 -3.51 3.02
C VAL A 49 22.04 -3.51 2.08
N SER A 50 22.23 -3.16 0.81
CA SER A 50 21.14 -3.13 -0.17
C SER A 50 21.26 -4.25 -1.20
N SER A 51 20.11 -4.72 -1.72
CA SER A 51 20.04 -5.67 -2.82
C SER A 51 18.83 -5.44 -3.68
N SER A 52 18.98 -5.56 -4.99
CA SER A 52 17.91 -5.53 -5.98
C SER A 52 17.29 -6.91 -6.27
N LYS A 53 17.76 -7.95 -5.61
CA LYS A 53 17.36 -9.33 -5.91
C LYS A 53 16.45 -9.90 -4.83
N PRO A 54 15.22 -10.36 -5.16
CA PRO A 54 14.28 -10.90 -4.17
C PRO A 54 14.86 -12.05 -3.33
N TYR A 55 15.62 -12.92 -3.95
CA TYR A 55 16.24 -14.08 -3.29
C TYR A 55 17.37 -13.71 -2.33
N SER A 56 17.86 -12.46 -2.33
CA SER A 56 18.88 -12.04 -1.36
C SER A 56 18.40 -12.15 0.08
N VAL A 57 17.10 -12.17 0.33
CA VAL A 57 16.50 -12.35 1.66
C VAL A 57 16.93 -13.68 2.31
N GLN A 58 17.23 -14.71 1.52
CA GLN A 58 17.73 -16.01 2.04
C GLN A 58 19.05 -15.88 2.81
N PHE A 59 19.87 -14.89 2.47
CA PHE A 59 21.14 -14.63 3.14
C PHE A 59 21.02 -13.67 4.32
N ALA A 60 19.81 -13.23 4.65
CA ALA A 60 19.59 -12.28 5.75
C ALA A 60 19.85 -12.93 7.12
N LYS A 61 19.51 -14.23 7.29
CA LYS A 61 19.66 -14.93 8.57
C LYS A 61 21.14 -14.98 9.02
N GLY A 62 21.37 -14.42 10.21
CA GLY A 62 22.72 -14.32 10.79
C GLY A 62 23.58 -13.17 10.25
N ASN A 63 23.13 -12.47 9.21
CA ASN A 63 23.88 -11.36 8.61
C ASN A 63 23.21 -9.99 8.82
N VAL A 64 21.90 -9.95 9.05
CA VAL A 64 21.17 -8.73 9.33
C VAL A 64 20.17 -8.93 10.46
N ASP A 65 19.82 -7.85 11.16
CA ASP A 65 18.86 -7.86 12.27
C ASP A 65 17.43 -7.54 11.83
N TYR A 66 17.29 -6.91 10.65
CA TYR A 66 16.02 -6.43 10.14
C TYR A 66 16.00 -6.35 8.60
N VAL A 67 14.87 -6.65 7.99
CA VAL A 67 14.66 -6.53 6.53
C VAL A 67 13.71 -5.38 6.23
N PHE A 68 14.24 -4.31 5.65
CA PHE A 68 13.44 -3.19 5.16
C PHE A 68 13.16 -3.38 3.66
N SER A 69 12.01 -3.95 3.32
CA SER A 69 11.68 -4.23 1.92
C SER A 69 10.75 -3.20 1.31
N LEU A 70 11.20 -2.59 0.23
CA LEU A 70 10.37 -1.78 -0.67
C LEU A 70 9.92 -2.58 -1.91
N MET A 71 10.20 -3.87 -1.93
CA MET A 71 9.90 -4.75 -3.04
C MET A 71 8.47 -5.24 -2.97
N ASN A 72 7.66 -4.79 -3.91
CA ASN A 72 6.26 -5.19 -4.05
C ASN A 72 5.89 -5.57 -5.50
N ARG A 73 6.87 -5.60 -6.41
CA ARG A 73 6.66 -5.94 -7.83
C ARG A 73 7.82 -6.78 -8.33
N PHE A 74 7.58 -8.04 -8.64
CA PHE A 74 8.50 -8.94 -9.32
C PHE A 74 7.71 -10.08 -9.97
N ALA A 75 8.37 -10.93 -10.75
CA ALA A 75 7.74 -11.93 -11.60
C ALA A 75 7.09 -13.07 -10.80
N MET A 76 6.02 -12.77 -10.08
CA MET A 76 5.14 -13.76 -9.46
C MET A 76 3.72 -13.19 -9.33
N SER A 77 2.73 -14.08 -9.22
CA SER A 77 1.32 -13.70 -9.27
C SER A 77 0.87 -12.79 -8.11
N ARG A 78 1.51 -12.91 -6.94
CA ARG A 78 1.18 -12.14 -5.75
C ARG A 78 2.45 -11.78 -5.00
N PRO A 79 3.15 -10.72 -5.47
CA PRO A 79 4.49 -10.43 -5.02
C PRO A 79 4.57 -9.84 -3.60
N GLU A 80 3.51 -9.19 -3.11
CA GLU A 80 3.58 -8.48 -1.84
C GLU A 80 3.75 -9.40 -0.62
N ILE A 81 3.29 -10.64 -0.69
CA ILE A 81 3.40 -11.59 0.42
C ILE A 81 4.79 -12.22 0.55
N PHE A 82 5.58 -12.28 -0.53
CA PHE A 82 6.78 -13.12 -0.59
C PHE A 82 7.81 -12.77 0.47
N ILE A 83 8.22 -11.51 0.53
CA ILE A 83 9.29 -11.10 1.45
C ILE A 83 8.88 -11.29 2.91
N SER A 84 7.66 -10.91 3.27
CA SER A 84 7.17 -11.08 4.63
C SER A 84 7.09 -12.55 5.04
N SER A 85 6.54 -13.42 4.17
CA SER A 85 6.48 -14.86 4.42
C SER A 85 7.87 -15.48 4.58
N TYR A 86 8.82 -15.05 3.74
CA TYR A 86 10.17 -15.57 3.81
C TYR A 86 10.89 -15.09 5.09
N CYS A 87 10.70 -13.83 5.47
CA CYS A 87 11.26 -13.29 6.71
C CYS A 87 10.71 -14.01 7.96
N GLU A 88 9.42 -14.33 7.99
CA GLU A 88 8.84 -15.17 9.06
C GLU A 88 9.44 -16.57 9.08
N PHE A 89 9.58 -17.20 7.92
CA PHE A 89 10.19 -18.53 7.80
C PHE A 89 11.63 -18.55 8.34
N ILE A 90 12.44 -17.54 8.02
CA ILE A 90 13.84 -17.44 8.51
C ILE A 90 13.93 -16.73 9.86
N GLN A 91 12.83 -16.27 10.46
CA GLN A 91 12.72 -15.62 11.77
C GLN A 91 13.52 -14.31 11.88
N ILE A 92 13.39 -13.45 10.90
CA ILE A 92 13.97 -12.10 10.92
C ILE A 92 12.84 -11.06 10.88
N PRO A 93 12.85 -10.06 11.77
CA PRO A 93 11.92 -8.94 11.71
C PRO A 93 12.01 -8.19 10.38
N TYR A 94 10.86 -7.70 9.90
CA TYR A 94 10.74 -7.06 8.60
C TYR A 94 9.73 -5.91 8.61
N LEU A 95 9.84 -5.01 7.63
CA LEU A 95 8.95 -3.86 7.46
C LEU A 95 7.55 -4.30 7.01
N GLY A 96 6.53 -3.69 7.62
CA GLY A 96 5.15 -3.65 7.14
C GLY A 96 4.22 -4.66 7.81
N ALA A 97 3.21 -5.11 7.07
CA ALA A 97 2.18 -6.00 7.58
C ALA A 97 2.58 -7.48 7.51
N PRO A 98 2.00 -8.37 8.34
CA PRO A 98 2.13 -9.82 8.22
C PRO A 98 1.65 -10.36 6.87
N PRO A 99 2.11 -11.55 6.44
CA PRO A 99 1.81 -12.10 5.11
C PRO A 99 0.32 -12.25 4.80
N ASN A 100 -0.48 -12.70 5.76
CA ASN A 100 -1.93 -12.83 5.62
C ASN A 100 -2.61 -11.48 5.35
N ILE A 101 -2.16 -10.43 6.01
CA ILE A 101 -2.71 -9.07 5.81
C ILE A 101 -2.26 -8.50 4.46
N ARG A 102 -1.01 -8.79 4.05
CA ARG A 102 -0.54 -8.44 2.71
C ARG A 102 -1.37 -9.11 1.62
N ALA A 103 -1.71 -10.40 1.79
CA ALA A 103 -2.55 -11.12 0.84
C ALA A 103 -3.97 -10.51 0.73
N ILE A 104 -4.54 -10.08 1.86
CA ILE A 104 -5.84 -9.39 1.88
C ILE A 104 -5.73 -8.03 1.17
N ALA A 105 -4.74 -7.21 1.52
CA ALA A 105 -4.60 -5.86 0.97
C ALA A 105 -4.28 -5.84 -0.54
N GLU A 106 -3.53 -6.83 -1.04
CA GLU A 106 -3.20 -6.96 -2.46
C GLU A 106 -4.43 -7.30 -3.32
N ASP A 107 -5.41 -8.03 -2.76
CA ASP A 107 -6.67 -8.40 -3.42
C ASP A 107 -7.78 -7.42 -3.06
N LYS A 108 -8.06 -6.46 -3.94
CA LYS A 108 -9.08 -5.43 -3.71
C LYS A 108 -10.49 -5.99 -3.48
N LEU A 109 -10.83 -7.12 -4.11
CA LEU A 109 -12.12 -7.76 -3.89
C LEU A 109 -12.17 -8.40 -2.49
N LEU A 110 -11.13 -9.13 -2.11
CA LEU A 110 -11.04 -9.77 -0.80
C LEU A 110 -11.03 -8.73 0.32
N THR A 111 -10.27 -7.64 0.17
CA THR A 111 -10.29 -6.50 1.09
C THR A 111 -11.72 -5.98 1.30
N LYS A 112 -12.49 -5.78 0.22
CA LYS A 112 -13.87 -5.31 0.32
C LYS A 112 -14.80 -6.32 1.00
N MET A 113 -14.60 -7.62 0.77
CA MET A 113 -15.36 -8.66 1.47
C MET A 113 -15.09 -8.63 2.98
N VAL A 114 -13.83 -8.49 3.38
CA VAL A 114 -13.46 -8.34 4.79
C VAL A 114 -14.05 -7.05 5.36
N PHE A 115 -13.94 -5.92 4.65
CA PHE A 115 -14.48 -4.65 5.12
C PHE A 115 -16.00 -4.65 5.28
N ARG A 116 -16.73 -5.32 4.39
CA ARG A 116 -18.17 -5.51 4.56
C ARG A 116 -18.50 -6.32 5.82
N SER A 117 -17.72 -7.35 6.14
CA SER A 117 -17.93 -8.13 7.37
C SER A 117 -17.66 -7.32 8.65
N LEU A 118 -16.94 -6.21 8.54
CA LEU A 118 -16.70 -5.25 9.61
C LEU A 118 -17.72 -4.08 9.60
N GLU A 119 -18.75 -4.18 8.77
CA GLU A 119 -19.76 -3.13 8.59
C GLU A 119 -19.13 -1.79 8.17
N LEU A 120 -18.13 -1.85 7.31
CA LEU A 120 -17.51 -0.68 6.70
C LEU A 120 -18.17 -0.38 5.35
N ASN A 121 -18.33 0.90 5.05
CA ASN A 121 -18.94 1.33 3.79
C ASN A 121 -17.94 1.20 2.63
N VAL A 122 -18.18 0.23 1.75
CA VAL A 122 -17.40 -0.02 0.54
C VAL A 122 -18.34 -0.11 -0.67
N PRO A 123 -17.89 0.28 -1.87
CA PRO A 123 -18.70 0.10 -3.08
C PRO A 123 -19.11 -1.35 -3.29
N GLU A 124 -20.33 -1.58 -3.77
CA GLU A 124 -20.69 -2.90 -4.31
C GLU A 124 -19.75 -3.28 -5.45
N GLY A 125 -19.45 -4.56 -5.59
CA GLY A 125 -18.55 -4.99 -6.66
C GLY A 125 -18.46 -6.48 -6.81
N ILE A 126 -18.02 -6.91 -8.00
CA ILE A 126 -17.77 -8.30 -8.37
C ILE A 126 -16.39 -8.44 -9.00
N GLY A 127 -15.81 -9.63 -8.81
CA GLY A 127 -14.59 -10.04 -9.50
C GLY A 127 -14.92 -10.81 -10.78
N LEU A 128 -14.26 -10.44 -11.86
CA LEU A 128 -14.34 -11.11 -13.15
C LEU A 128 -12.99 -11.76 -13.50
N SER A 129 -13.05 -12.91 -14.13
CA SER A 129 -11.87 -13.60 -14.69
C SER A 129 -12.24 -14.27 -16.00
N GLY A 130 -11.23 -14.64 -16.81
CA GLY A 130 -11.47 -15.33 -18.07
C GLY A 130 -12.30 -16.62 -17.93
N GLU A 131 -12.16 -17.31 -16.78
CA GLU A 131 -12.90 -18.54 -16.50
C GLU A 131 -14.37 -18.28 -16.11
N LYS A 132 -14.63 -17.22 -15.37
CA LYS A 132 -15.99 -16.88 -14.89
C LYS A 132 -16.82 -16.11 -15.92
N GLY A 133 -16.15 -15.49 -16.90
CA GLY A 133 -16.81 -14.63 -17.88
C GLY A 133 -17.43 -13.36 -17.28
N ILE A 134 -18.16 -12.63 -18.12
CA ILE A 134 -18.86 -11.41 -17.73
C ILE A 134 -20.38 -11.74 -17.69
N PRO A 135 -21.07 -11.46 -16.57
CA PRO A 135 -22.52 -11.69 -16.47
C PRO A 135 -23.28 -10.97 -17.57
N ALA A 136 -24.32 -11.61 -18.14
CA ALA A 136 -25.15 -11.02 -19.18
C ALA A 136 -25.93 -9.79 -18.69
N GLN A 137 -26.22 -9.72 -17.40
CA GLN A 137 -26.92 -8.61 -16.77
C GLN A 137 -26.09 -8.02 -15.63
N ALA A 138 -26.22 -6.71 -15.42
CA ALA A 138 -25.59 -6.01 -14.34
C ALA A 138 -26.08 -6.54 -12.97
N PRO A 139 -25.17 -6.92 -12.05
CA PRO A 139 -25.55 -7.43 -10.74
C PRO A 139 -25.96 -6.35 -9.74
N PHE A 140 -25.66 -5.08 -10.05
CA PHE A 140 -26.00 -3.90 -9.25
C PHE A 140 -26.15 -2.67 -10.18
N PRO A 141 -26.80 -1.59 -9.71
CA PRO A 141 -26.97 -0.36 -10.49
C PRO A 141 -25.63 0.34 -10.79
N GLY A 142 -25.52 0.98 -11.96
CA GLY A 142 -24.41 1.85 -12.31
C GLY A 142 -24.59 3.30 -11.81
N PRO A 143 -23.62 4.16 -12.12
CA PRO A 143 -22.45 3.93 -12.98
C PRO A 143 -21.43 3.00 -12.32
N TYR A 144 -20.50 2.47 -13.13
CA TYR A 144 -19.54 1.45 -12.71
C TYR A 144 -18.11 1.97 -12.83
N PHE A 145 -17.23 1.39 -12.00
CA PHE A 145 -15.79 1.59 -12.09
C PHE A 145 -15.09 0.25 -12.33
N VAL A 146 -14.30 0.17 -13.42
CA VAL A 146 -13.62 -1.05 -13.84
C VAL A 146 -12.11 -0.89 -13.62
N LYS A 147 -11.51 -1.80 -12.86
CA LYS A 147 -10.08 -1.77 -12.55
C LYS A 147 -9.50 -3.17 -12.40
N LYS A 148 -8.17 -3.28 -12.39
CA LYS A 148 -7.48 -4.52 -12.03
C LYS A 148 -7.81 -4.90 -10.59
N ARG A 149 -8.14 -6.18 -10.35
CA ARG A 149 -8.37 -6.73 -9.01
C ARG A 149 -7.11 -6.68 -8.17
N PHE A 150 -5.96 -7.01 -8.77
CA PHE A 150 -4.64 -6.98 -8.15
C PHE A 150 -3.80 -5.84 -8.71
N GLY A 151 -2.75 -5.46 -7.97
CA GLY A 151 -1.84 -4.41 -8.37
C GLY A 151 -2.11 -3.06 -7.70
N ALA A 152 -1.21 -2.11 -7.96
CA ALA A 152 -1.16 -0.81 -7.31
C ALA A 152 -0.92 0.33 -8.32
N ALA A 153 -0.80 1.56 -7.84
CA ALA A 153 -0.43 2.76 -8.59
C ALA A 153 -1.32 3.09 -9.79
N SER A 154 -2.64 2.91 -9.66
CA SER A 154 -3.63 3.15 -10.73
C SER A 154 -3.38 2.37 -12.03
N GLY A 155 -2.60 1.27 -11.98
CA GLY A 155 -2.25 0.48 -13.16
C GLY A 155 -3.50 0.03 -13.92
N GLY A 156 -3.59 0.37 -15.20
CA GLY A 156 -4.72 0.07 -16.10
C GLY A 156 -5.95 0.97 -15.92
N ILE A 157 -5.94 1.95 -14.99
CA ILE A 157 -7.01 2.94 -14.87
C ILE A 157 -6.86 3.99 -15.97
N ARG A 158 -7.90 4.16 -16.77
CA ARG A 158 -8.02 5.14 -17.86
C ARG A 158 -9.34 5.89 -17.73
N GLU A 159 -9.58 6.88 -18.57
CA GLU A 159 -10.85 7.61 -18.57
C GLU A 159 -12.07 6.68 -18.84
N ASP A 160 -11.88 5.64 -19.66
CA ASP A 160 -12.89 4.62 -19.95
C ASP A 160 -13.16 3.63 -18.79
N SER A 161 -12.43 3.76 -17.69
CA SER A 161 -12.67 2.96 -16.48
C SER A 161 -13.97 3.34 -15.76
N ILE A 162 -14.50 4.56 -15.99
CA ILE A 162 -15.85 4.95 -15.58
C ILE A 162 -16.83 4.55 -16.68
N CYS A 163 -17.71 3.60 -16.39
CA CYS A 163 -18.65 3.03 -17.33
C CYS A 163 -20.09 3.41 -16.96
N SER A 164 -20.78 4.13 -17.85
CA SER A 164 -22.19 4.52 -17.65
C SER A 164 -23.17 3.37 -17.87
N SER A 165 -22.77 2.28 -18.50
CA SER A 165 -23.61 1.14 -18.82
C SER A 165 -22.87 -0.19 -18.68
N TRP A 166 -23.62 -1.29 -18.47
CA TRP A 166 -23.04 -2.62 -18.41
C TRP A 166 -22.36 -3.06 -19.71
N LYS A 167 -22.84 -2.56 -20.85
CA LYS A 167 -22.19 -2.78 -22.15
C LYS A 167 -20.79 -2.14 -22.20
N ALA A 168 -20.61 -0.97 -21.61
CA ALA A 168 -19.30 -0.33 -21.51
C ALA A 168 -18.38 -1.10 -20.57
N VAL A 169 -18.93 -1.66 -19.47
CA VAL A 169 -18.19 -2.56 -18.56
C VAL A 169 -17.66 -3.77 -19.31
N ASP A 170 -18.49 -4.42 -20.17
CA ASP A 170 -18.05 -5.59 -20.96
C ASP A 170 -16.81 -5.26 -21.79
N SER A 171 -16.81 -4.14 -22.50
CA SER A 171 -15.68 -3.73 -23.35
C SER A 171 -14.42 -3.44 -22.53
N CYS A 172 -14.54 -2.69 -21.43
CA CYS A 172 -13.41 -2.34 -20.57
C CYS A 172 -12.83 -3.57 -19.85
N ALA A 173 -13.70 -4.44 -19.32
CA ALA A 173 -13.29 -5.65 -18.64
C ALA A 173 -12.60 -6.65 -19.58
N ARG A 174 -13.12 -6.84 -20.82
CA ARG A 174 -12.45 -7.70 -21.81
C ARG A 174 -11.05 -7.23 -22.13
N ARG A 175 -10.84 -5.95 -22.33
CA ARG A 175 -9.50 -5.38 -22.55
C ARG A 175 -8.53 -5.79 -21.44
N LEU A 176 -8.91 -5.59 -20.18
CA LEU A 176 -8.05 -5.96 -19.05
C LEU A 176 -7.84 -7.47 -18.94
N MET A 177 -8.84 -8.29 -19.24
CA MET A 177 -8.71 -9.75 -19.22
C MET A 177 -7.83 -10.26 -20.38
N GLU A 178 -7.89 -9.65 -21.57
CA GLU A 178 -6.99 -9.95 -22.70
C GLU A 178 -5.54 -9.57 -22.40
N GLU A 179 -5.32 -8.53 -21.57
CA GLU A 179 -4.01 -8.18 -21.01
C GLU A 179 -3.54 -9.17 -19.90
N GLY A 180 -4.34 -10.20 -19.58
CA GLY A 180 -4.02 -11.23 -18.58
C GLY A 180 -4.38 -10.87 -17.13
N HIS A 181 -5.24 -9.87 -16.92
CA HIS A 181 -5.61 -9.42 -15.58
C HIS A 181 -6.97 -9.98 -15.11
N GLU A 182 -7.07 -10.29 -13.82
CA GLU A 182 -8.36 -10.39 -13.15
C GLU A 182 -8.92 -8.97 -12.90
N VAL A 183 -10.21 -8.82 -13.06
CA VAL A 183 -10.89 -7.52 -13.05
C VAL A 183 -11.80 -7.39 -11.84
N LEU A 184 -11.83 -6.22 -11.24
CA LEU A 184 -12.84 -5.79 -10.29
C LEU A 184 -13.75 -4.76 -10.96
N VAL A 185 -15.04 -5.05 -10.97
CA VAL A 185 -16.08 -4.08 -11.34
C VAL A 185 -16.79 -3.68 -10.07
N GLU A 186 -16.85 -2.40 -9.81
CA GLU A 186 -17.52 -1.86 -8.62
C GLU A 186 -18.42 -0.68 -8.98
N GLN A 187 -19.35 -0.35 -8.10
CA GLN A 187 -20.15 0.87 -8.23
C GLN A 187 -19.21 2.07 -8.21
N TYR A 188 -19.36 2.96 -9.17
CA TYR A 188 -18.64 4.23 -9.16
C TYR A 188 -19.13 5.12 -8.01
N CYS A 189 -18.21 5.73 -7.31
CA CYS A 189 -18.49 6.64 -6.20
C CYS A 189 -18.14 8.06 -6.63
N GLU A 190 -19.07 8.98 -6.48
CA GLU A 190 -18.82 10.41 -6.64
C GLU A 190 -17.94 10.96 -5.52
N GLY A 191 -17.46 12.18 -5.67
CA GLY A 191 -16.67 12.88 -4.67
C GLY A 191 -15.19 12.99 -5.01
N ILE A 192 -14.36 13.19 -4.00
CA ILE A 192 -12.90 13.32 -4.13
C ILE A 192 -12.15 12.17 -3.45
N ASP A 193 -10.94 11.90 -3.91
CA ASP A 193 -10.07 10.91 -3.28
C ASP A 193 -9.44 11.49 -2.03
N VAL A 194 -9.65 10.83 -0.88
CA VAL A 194 -9.02 11.16 0.39
C VAL A 194 -8.22 9.98 0.90
N THR A 195 -6.95 10.20 1.13
CA THR A 195 -6.04 9.20 1.70
C THR A 195 -5.85 9.48 3.20
N VAL A 196 -5.99 8.46 4.01
CA VAL A 196 -5.83 8.48 5.47
C VAL A 196 -4.59 7.66 5.86
N PRO A 197 -3.42 8.30 6.04
CA PRO A 197 -2.22 7.65 6.54
C PRO A 197 -2.36 7.28 8.02
N VAL A 198 -1.96 6.05 8.35
CA VAL A 198 -2.05 5.51 9.72
C VAL A 198 -0.72 4.88 10.11
N LEU A 199 -0.23 5.18 11.30
CA LEU A 199 0.88 4.48 11.94
C LEU A 199 0.36 3.42 12.90
N GLY A 200 1.05 2.29 12.92
CA GLY A 200 0.88 1.27 13.95
C GLY A 200 1.43 1.72 15.30
N GLY A 201 0.89 1.15 16.37
CA GLY A 201 1.25 1.41 17.74
C GLY A 201 0.48 0.48 18.66
N GLU A 202 0.40 0.76 19.94
CA GLU A 202 -0.55 0.10 20.83
C GLU A 202 -1.98 0.32 20.33
N ASN A 203 -2.25 1.55 19.86
CA ASN A 203 -3.44 1.92 19.11
C ASN A 203 -3.00 2.54 17.77
N PRO A 204 -3.82 2.44 16.71
CA PRO A 204 -3.51 3.06 15.43
C PRO A 204 -3.57 4.60 15.54
N VAL A 205 -2.59 5.27 14.92
CA VAL A 205 -2.51 6.74 14.92
C VAL A 205 -2.77 7.26 13.52
N ILE A 206 -3.87 7.99 13.35
CA ILE A 206 -4.15 8.73 12.11
C ILE A 206 -3.24 9.95 12.08
N LEU A 207 -2.43 10.08 11.02
CA LEU A 207 -1.51 11.21 10.84
C LEU A 207 -2.19 12.45 10.24
N GLY A 208 -3.35 12.27 9.64
CA GLY A 208 -4.09 13.35 8.98
C GLY A 208 -4.83 12.86 7.75
N TYR A 209 -5.31 13.81 6.97
CA TYR A 209 -6.10 13.57 5.77
C TYR A 209 -5.44 14.29 4.60
N VAL A 210 -5.18 13.57 3.55
CA VAL A 210 -4.53 14.13 2.37
C VAL A 210 -5.28 13.73 1.10
N GLN A 211 -5.24 14.60 0.11
CA GLN A 211 -5.78 14.32 -1.21
C GLN A 211 -4.68 14.49 -2.26
N PRO A 212 -4.71 13.74 -3.36
CA PRO A 212 -3.87 14.04 -4.51
C PRO A 212 -4.19 15.43 -5.03
N LYS A 213 -3.17 16.20 -5.39
CA LYS A 213 -3.37 17.45 -6.12
C LYS A 213 -3.94 17.13 -7.49
N SER A 214 -4.97 17.82 -7.90
CA SER A 214 -5.59 17.67 -9.22
C SER A 214 -6.12 19.02 -9.69
N ASP A 215 -5.92 19.33 -10.96
CA ASP A 215 -6.51 20.52 -11.58
C ASP A 215 -8.02 20.40 -11.78
N LYS A 216 -8.55 19.17 -11.66
CA LYS A 216 -9.97 18.86 -11.79
C LYS A 216 -10.45 18.13 -10.54
N PRO A 217 -11.02 18.82 -9.53
CA PRO A 217 -11.62 18.16 -8.37
C PRO A 217 -12.63 17.08 -8.80
N GLY A 218 -12.60 15.93 -8.14
CA GLY A 218 -13.49 14.82 -8.45
C GLY A 218 -13.06 13.93 -9.62
N SER A 219 -12.02 14.29 -10.39
CA SER A 219 -11.48 13.42 -11.44
C SER A 219 -10.84 12.16 -10.83
N ILE A 220 -10.84 11.09 -11.63
CA ILE A 220 -10.09 9.87 -11.28
C ILE A 220 -8.60 10.06 -11.55
N ILE A 221 -7.78 9.41 -10.75
CA ILE A 221 -6.33 9.38 -10.97
C ILE A 221 -5.98 8.22 -11.89
N THR A 222 -5.75 8.53 -13.16
CA THR A 222 -5.36 7.56 -14.16
C THR A 222 -3.89 7.12 -14.01
N GLU A 223 -3.53 6.02 -14.67
CA GLU A 223 -2.14 5.55 -14.75
C GLU A 223 -1.24 6.62 -15.38
N ASP A 224 -1.70 7.27 -16.43
CA ASP A 224 -0.98 8.33 -17.16
C ASP A 224 -0.67 9.53 -16.23
N LEU A 225 -1.64 9.98 -15.46
CA LEU A 225 -1.43 11.07 -14.51
C LEU A 225 -0.37 10.69 -13.45
N LYS A 226 -0.38 9.45 -12.97
CA LYS A 226 0.64 8.99 -12.00
C LYS A 226 2.05 8.84 -12.59
N LEU A 227 2.15 8.50 -13.86
CA LEU A 227 3.44 8.28 -14.52
C LEU A 227 4.11 9.58 -14.97
N HIS A 228 3.32 10.54 -15.46
CA HIS A 228 3.83 11.74 -16.11
C HIS A 228 3.67 13.01 -15.28
N ASP A 229 2.72 13.04 -14.35
CA ASP A 229 2.42 14.20 -13.53
C ASP A 229 2.68 13.89 -12.05
N HIS A 230 3.74 14.46 -11.51
CA HIS A 230 4.08 14.34 -10.09
C HIS A 230 3.23 15.31 -9.26
N LEU A 231 1.90 15.18 -9.35
CA LEU A 231 0.95 16.08 -8.70
C LEU A 231 1.19 16.25 -7.19
N GLY A 232 1.77 15.23 -6.55
CA GLY A 232 1.96 15.22 -5.11
C GLY A 232 0.64 15.17 -4.35
N TYR A 233 0.71 15.52 -3.07
CA TYR A 233 -0.44 15.54 -2.18
C TYR A 233 -0.61 16.91 -1.54
N GLN A 234 -1.80 17.19 -1.04
CA GLN A 234 -2.10 18.32 -0.17
C GLN A 234 -3.00 17.87 0.97
N LEU A 235 -2.97 18.61 2.07
CA LEU A 235 -3.88 18.39 3.18
C LEU A 235 -5.31 18.72 2.78
N VAL A 236 -6.24 18.02 3.38
CA VAL A 236 -7.68 18.25 3.21
C VAL A 236 -8.38 18.13 4.56
N SER A 237 -9.39 18.97 4.81
CA SER A 237 -10.28 18.79 5.94
C SER A 237 -11.38 17.79 5.57
N VAL A 238 -11.65 16.83 6.44
CA VAL A 238 -12.77 15.88 6.28
C VAL A 238 -14.00 16.32 7.07
N GLN A 239 -13.99 17.56 7.58
CA GLN A 239 -15.11 18.17 8.29
C GLN A 239 -15.59 17.32 9.48
N ASP A 240 -16.88 17.03 9.58
CA ASP A 240 -17.48 16.28 10.69
C ASP A 240 -17.24 14.75 10.59
N MET A 241 -16.53 14.26 9.55
CA MET A 241 -16.32 12.83 9.33
C MET A 241 -15.11 12.24 10.09
N GLU A 242 -14.34 13.06 10.81
CA GLU A 242 -13.13 12.61 11.52
C GLU A 242 -13.39 11.45 12.49
N GLN A 243 -14.46 11.56 13.27
CA GLN A 243 -14.81 10.51 14.25
C GLN A 243 -15.23 9.21 13.58
N ASP A 244 -15.94 9.30 12.48
CA ASP A 244 -16.38 8.15 11.70
C ASP A 244 -15.20 7.45 11.04
N ILE A 245 -14.29 8.22 10.42
CA ILE A 245 -13.06 7.68 9.83
C ILE A 245 -12.19 7.03 10.93
N ALA A 246 -12.09 7.65 12.09
CA ALA A 246 -11.37 7.06 13.23
C ALA A 246 -12.04 5.77 13.71
N CYS A 247 -13.36 5.67 13.66
CA CYS A 247 -14.08 4.43 13.95
C CYS A 247 -13.75 3.34 12.91
N ASP A 248 -13.78 3.68 11.63
CA ASP A 248 -13.41 2.77 10.54
C ASP A 248 -11.97 2.25 10.73
N VAL A 249 -11.01 3.14 11.01
CA VAL A 249 -9.61 2.78 11.27
C VAL A 249 -9.48 1.83 12.46
N ARG A 250 -10.21 2.08 13.57
CA ARG A 250 -10.19 1.18 14.74
C ARG A 250 -10.77 -0.20 14.42
N LYS A 251 -11.85 -0.29 13.63
CA LYS A 251 -12.43 -1.58 13.19
C LYS A 251 -11.41 -2.36 12.35
N ILE A 252 -10.78 -1.69 11.39
CA ILE A 252 -9.74 -2.30 10.54
C ILE A 252 -8.55 -2.76 11.41
N TRP A 253 -8.08 -1.93 12.33
CA TRP A 253 -6.99 -2.25 13.22
C TRP A 253 -7.30 -3.44 14.12
N SER A 254 -8.48 -3.48 14.70
CA SER A 254 -8.91 -4.60 15.56
C SER A 254 -8.99 -5.92 14.82
N ALA A 255 -9.36 -5.92 13.55
CA ALA A 255 -9.52 -7.12 12.74
C ALA A 255 -8.24 -7.57 12.02
N LEU A 256 -7.42 -6.63 11.57
CA LEU A 256 -6.29 -6.87 10.69
C LEU A 256 -4.93 -6.44 11.29
N GLY A 257 -4.93 -5.72 12.39
CA GLY A 257 -3.68 -5.33 13.06
C GLY A 257 -2.98 -6.52 13.76
N PRO A 258 -1.72 -6.33 14.20
CA PRO A 258 -0.95 -5.10 14.07
C PRO A 258 -0.23 -4.97 12.71
N MET A 259 -0.08 -3.75 12.23
CA MET A 259 0.69 -3.36 11.05
C MET A 259 1.63 -2.21 11.40
N ASP A 260 2.77 -2.07 10.71
CA ASP A 260 3.71 -1.00 11.05
C ASP A 260 3.18 0.37 10.61
N TYR A 261 2.61 0.41 9.42
CA TYR A 261 1.95 1.56 8.83
C TYR A 261 1.08 1.10 7.67
N PHE A 262 0.06 1.87 7.35
CA PHE A 262 -0.82 1.64 6.22
C PHE A 262 -1.53 2.95 5.85
N ARG A 263 -2.28 2.93 4.79
CA ARG A 263 -3.22 4.00 4.45
C ARG A 263 -4.52 3.41 3.94
N ILE A 264 -5.59 4.12 4.20
CA ILE A 264 -6.91 3.82 3.67
C ILE A 264 -7.24 4.91 2.66
N ASP A 265 -7.64 4.50 1.47
CA ASP A 265 -8.05 5.42 0.42
C ASP A 265 -9.59 5.42 0.35
N TYR A 266 -10.16 6.60 0.54
CA TYR A 266 -11.60 6.85 0.50
C TYR A 266 -11.99 7.63 -0.75
N ARG A 267 -13.24 7.49 -1.15
CA ARG A 267 -13.96 8.44 -1.98
C ARG A 267 -14.98 9.13 -1.10
N ILE A 268 -14.91 10.46 -1.01
CA ILE A 268 -15.77 11.26 -0.13
C ILE A 268 -16.52 12.31 -0.97
N ASP A 269 -17.83 12.27 -0.88
CA ASP A 269 -18.71 13.30 -1.39
C ASP A 269 -19.07 14.25 -0.22
N PHE A 270 -18.48 15.43 -0.24
CA PHE A 270 -18.68 16.44 0.82
C PHE A 270 -20.04 17.12 0.76
N GLU A 271 -20.78 17.00 -0.35
CA GLU A 271 -22.13 17.57 -0.47
C GLU A 271 -23.16 16.66 0.21
N THR A 272 -23.03 15.35 0.03
CA THR A 272 -23.95 14.37 0.62
C THR A 272 -23.47 13.80 1.94
N GLY A 273 -22.20 13.96 2.28
CA GLY A 273 -21.57 13.33 3.44
C GLY A 273 -21.28 11.83 3.23
N GLU A 274 -21.45 11.33 2.01
CA GLU A 274 -21.17 9.93 1.71
C GLU A 274 -19.65 9.67 1.64
N ARG A 275 -19.17 8.65 2.35
CA ARG A 275 -17.79 8.18 2.28
C ARG A 275 -17.76 6.69 2.00
N ARG A 276 -16.89 6.27 1.09
CA ARG A 276 -16.69 4.85 0.75
C ARG A 276 -15.21 4.52 0.71
N ILE A 277 -14.83 3.41 1.33
CA ILE A 277 -13.45 2.92 1.31
C ILE A 277 -13.20 2.23 -0.03
N LEU A 278 -12.23 2.73 -0.77
CA LEU A 278 -11.84 2.19 -2.06
C LEU A 278 -10.81 1.06 -1.93
N GLU A 279 -9.78 1.26 -1.09
CA GLU A 279 -8.73 0.27 -0.86
C GLU A 279 -7.94 0.54 0.42
N MET A 280 -7.21 -0.47 0.88
CA MET A 280 -6.19 -0.38 1.92
C MET A 280 -4.83 -0.67 1.30
N ASN A 281 -3.86 0.19 1.56
CA ASN A 281 -2.49 0.06 1.08
C ASN A 281 -1.54 -0.16 2.26
N ILE A 282 -0.70 -1.19 2.17
CA ILE A 282 0.22 -1.61 3.25
C ILE A 282 1.71 -1.47 2.89
N CYS A 283 2.01 -1.22 1.61
CA CYS A 283 3.36 -0.93 1.10
C CYS A 283 3.41 0.50 0.58
N CYS A 284 3.03 1.46 1.43
CA CYS A 284 2.89 2.85 1.05
C CYS A 284 4.24 3.53 0.81
N HIS A 285 4.23 4.54 -0.04
CA HIS A 285 5.40 5.35 -0.34
C HIS A 285 5.84 6.17 0.88
N LEU A 286 7.07 5.96 1.34
CA LEU A 286 7.67 6.64 2.51
C LEU A 286 8.61 7.80 2.13
N GLY A 287 8.60 8.23 0.87
CA GLY A 287 9.37 9.40 0.41
C GLY A 287 8.77 10.71 0.90
N LYS A 288 9.60 11.77 0.95
CA LYS A 288 9.23 13.11 1.48
C LYS A 288 7.98 13.71 0.81
N SER A 289 7.73 13.40 -0.46
CA SER A 289 6.54 13.85 -1.20
C SER A 289 5.33 12.92 -1.05
N GLY A 290 5.46 11.80 -0.33
CA GLY A 290 4.38 10.84 -0.13
C GLY A 290 3.35 11.30 0.89
N SER A 291 2.14 10.75 0.81
CA SER A 291 1.01 11.11 1.70
C SER A 291 1.34 10.94 3.18
N ILE A 292 2.09 9.90 3.55
CA ILE A 292 2.45 9.62 4.95
C ILE A 292 3.41 10.68 5.49
N CYS A 293 4.48 11.01 4.74
CA CYS A 293 5.43 12.03 5.18
C CYS A 293 4.81 13.43 5.20
N LEU A 294 3.93 13.75 4.25
CA LEU A 294 3.22 15.03 4.24
C LEU A 294 2.34 15.17 5.49
N ALA A 295 1.54 14.15 5.81
CA ALA A 295 0.69 14.18 7.00
C ALA A 295 1.51 14.21 8.29
N ALA A 296 2.62 13.48 8.39
CA ALA A 296 3.51 13.49 9.55
C ALA A 296 4.15 14.88 9.78
N ALA A 297 4.48 15.60 8.71
CA ALA A 297 5.08 16.92 8.78
C ALA A 297 4.19 17.97 9.46
N GLU A 298 2.86 17.84 9.37
CA GLU A 298 1.91 18.70 10.09
C GLU A 298 2.02 18.58 11.62
N HIS A 299 2.51 17.45 12.09
CA HIS A 299 2.78 17.20 13.49
C HIS A 299 4.25 17.48 13.89
N GLY A 300 5.03 18.07 12.98
CA GLY A 300 6.44 18.39 13.20
C GLY A 300 7.41 17.21 13.06
N TYR A 301 6.96 16.07 12.54
CA TYR A 301 7.81 14.89 12.33
C TYR A 301 8.47 14.93 10.95
N SER A 302 9.78 14.77 10.94
CA SER A 302 10.56 14.57 9.72
C SER A 302 10.37 13.16 9.14
N GLN A 303 10.81 12.94 7.89
CA GLN A 303 10.88 11.59 7.32
C GLN A 303 11.77 10.68 8.16
N GLU A 304 12.85 11.20 8.67
CA GLU A 304 13.83 10.51 9.51
C GLU A 304 13.20 10.05 10.83
N ASP A 305 12.39 10.89 11.48
CA ASP A 305 11.64 10.53 12.70
C ASP A 305 10.61 9.45 12.42
N LEU A 306 9.91 9.58 11.30
CA LEU A 306 8.94 8.58 10.83
C LEU A 306 9.60 7.21 10.60
N LEU A 307 10.74 7.18 9.90
CA LEU A 307 11.48 5.94 9.63
C LEU A 307 12.00 5.32 10.93
N LYS A 308 12.55 6.11 11.86
CA LYS A 308 12.97 5.63 13.19
C LYS A 308 11.80 4.98 13.93
N TYR A 309 10.65 5.66 13.96
CA TYR A 309 9.46 5.13 14.63
C TYR A 309 9.01 3.81 14.02
N ILE A 310 8.84 3.77 12.69
CA ILE A 310 8.36 2.58 11.96
C ILE A 310 9.28 1.38 12.20
N ILE A 311 10.60 1.57 12.08
CA ILE A 311 11.57 0.50 12.29
C ILE A 311 11.54 0.03 13.76
N ALA A 312 11.56 0.95 14.71
CA ALA A 312 11.54 0.61 16.13
C ALA A 312 10.27 -0.14 16.53
N TYR A 313 9.10 0.34 16.07
CA TYR A 313 7.83 -0.33 16.31
C TYR A 313 7.76 -1.71 15.64
N SER A 314 8.20 -1.82 14.40
CA SER A 314 8.26 -3.07 13.65
C SER A 314 9.11 -4.12 14.37
N MET A 315 10.30 -3.74 14.81
CA MET A 315 11.19 -4.62 15.58
C MET A 315 10.59 -5.01 16.93
N HIS A 316 9.93 -4.08 17.63
CA HIS A 316 9.25 -4.36 18.90
C HIS A 316 8.09 -5.34 18.69
N ARG A 317 7.23 -5.08 17.73
CA ARG A 317 6.09 -5.94 17.38
C ARG A 317 6.51 -7.38 17.08
N GLN A 318 7.66 -7.54 16.43
CA GLN A 318 8.17 -8.83 15.96
C GLN A 318 9.25 -9.44 16.89
N LYS A 319 9.44 -8.89 18.08
CA LYS A 319 10.46 -9.38 19.03
C LYS A 319 10.38 -10.88 19.35
N ASN A 320 9.18 -11.46 19.24
CA ASN A 320 8.93 -12.87 19.55
C ASN A 320 9.04 -13.80 18.32
N LEU A 321 9.27 -13.28 17.11
CA LEU A 321 9.47 -14.13 15.91
C LEU A 321 10.56 -15.18 16.13
N ARG A 322 11.62 -14.82 16.85
CA ARG A 322 12.72 -15.75 17.19
C ARG A 322 12.35 -16.84 18.20
N GLN A 323 11.17 -16.75 18.85
CA GLN A 323 10.73 -17.71 19.87
C GLN A 323 9.92 -18.90 19.29
N TYR A 324 9.41 -18.77 18.05
CA TYR A 324 8.64 -19.85 17.41
C TYR A 324 9.53 -20.93 16.76
N GLY A 325 10.82 -20.88 16.95
CA GLY A 325 11.79 -21.71 16.25
C GLY A 325 12.28 -22.91 17.03
N THR A 326 11.47 -23.95 17.21
CA THR A 326 11.97 -25.33 17.34
C THR A 326 10.87 -26.38 17.15
N TRP A 327 10.11 -26.26 16.10
CA TRP A 327 9.33 -27.39 15.61
C TRP A 327 9.93 -27.84 14.27
N LEU A 328 11.08 -28.51 14.35
CA LEU A 328 11.51 -29.41 13.28
C LEU A 328 10.67 -30.67 13.42
N ILE A 329 9.76 -30.88 12.46
CA ILE A 329 9.14 -32.19 12.23
C ILE A 329 10.18 -33.12 11.63
#